data_f477aba8be85d62391ebf31c26f7a048
#
_entry.id   f477aba8be85d62391ebf31c26f7a048
#
_cell.length_a   1.000
_cell.length_b   1.000
_cell.length_c   1.000
_cell.angle_alpha   90.00
_cell.angle_beta   90.00
_cell.angle_gamma   90.00
#
_symmetry.space_group_name_H-M   'P 1'
#
loop_
_entity.id
_entity.type
_entity.pdbx_description
1 polymer ?
#
loop_
_entity_poly.entity_id
_entity_poly.type
_entity_poly.pdbx_seq_one_letter_code
_entity_poly.pdbx_strand_id
1 'polypeptide(L)'
;MLRIATSYLKVFNGLIYLFCLLGIIQTMKFTLDTAFSTPASSESLWILVDSEQLQQNLQTYQINHLENILTASQFKAGFNENLSLIANINEHLHTQLLGLGKSNELKAIKLAKLAQSIIKSSQTKFKQIMVDISALPLELHYLFVQSLAQAAYGYDEFKSKKNEFKLETIHLVAQQTSLDQAQLNLIHAVQSGQNYARDLGNRPGNICFPEYLADQAIALAAQYPELLKVTILNEQQMADLGMNAFLAVSKGSDRPGRIITLEYNAKIDQAPVVLVGKGVTFDTGGISLKPGLGMDEMKFDMCGAASVLGTMQALCEAQLPIHVVGAIAAAENMPSGHATRPGDIVTTMSGQTVEILNTDAEGRLVLCDTLTYIKRYNPALVIDIATLTGACVVALGKVVSGLFTPDDELANELQQAGEQSLDRVWRMPVMEEYQELLDSPFADIANIGGPYGGAITAACFLERFTRDYRWAHLDVAGTAWISGAAKGATGRPVPLLMQFLANRV
;
A
#
# COMPACT_ATOMS: atom_id res chain seq x y z
N MET A 1 29.95 -27.76 -27.33
CA MET A 1 29.76 -26.31 -27.47
C MET A 1 28.28 -25.87 -27.59
N LEU A 2 27.39 -26.57 -28.33
CA LEU A 2 25.97 -26.18 -28.46
C LEU A 2 25.13 -26.24 -27.14
N ARG A 3 25.44 -27.13 -26.19
CA ARG A 3 24.72 -27.26 -24.91
C ARG A 3 25.06 -26.14 -23.89
N ILE A 4 26.25 -25.55 -24.01
CA ILE A 4 26.66 -24.42 -23.14
C ILE A 4 26.03 -23.10 -23.64
N ALA A 5 25.97 -22.92 -24.96
CA ALA A 5 25.32 -21.72 -25.54
C ALA A 5 23.83 -21.64 -25.25
N THR A 6 23.10 -22.79 -25.23
CA THR A 6 21.67 -22.82 -24.90
C THR A 6 21.36 -22.56 -23.42
N SER A 7 22.27 -22.89 -22.49
CA SER A 7 22.12 -22.55 -21.09
C SER A 7 22.39 -21.07 -20.80
N TYR A 8 23.37 -20.47 -21.48
CA TYR A 8 23.62 -19.02 -21.38
C TYR A 8 22.50 -18.17 -22.00
N LEU A 9 21.92 -18.60 -23.13
CA LEU A 9 20.76 -17.89 -23.71
C LEU A 9 19.50 -17.98 -22.84
N LYS A 10 19.27 -19.12 -22.15
CA LYS A 10 18.16 -19.26 -21.20
C LYS A 10 18.35 -18.41 -19.94
N VAL A 11 19.57 -18.31 -19.43
CA VAL A 11 19.91 -17.44 -18.30
C VAL A 11 19.82 -15.97 -18.69
N PHE A 12 20.30 -15.58 -19.88
CA PHE A 12 20.23 -14.20 -20.37
C PHE A 12 18.79 -13.77 -20.70
N ASN A 13 18.00 -14.62 -21.34
CA ASN A 13 16.58 -14.37 -21.55
C ASN A 13 15.78 -14.39 -20.23
N GLY A 14 16.14 -15.24 -19.26
CA GLY A 14 15.56 -15.22 -17.91
C GLY A 14 15.86 -13.93 -17.15
N LEU A 15 17.09 -13.40 -17.22
CA LEU A 15 17.47 -12.13 -16.61
C LEU A 15 16.78 -10.93 -17.28
N ILE A 16 16.69 -10.91 -18.60
CA ILE A 16 15.95 -9.86 -19.34
C ILE A 16 14.45 -9.94 -19.00
N TYR A 17 13.88 -11.13 -18.90
CA TYR A 17 12.49 -11.34 -18.49
C TYR A 17 12.25 -10.89 -17.03
N LEU A 18 13.21 -11.16 -16.12
CA LEU A 18 13.17 -10.72 -14.72
C LEU A 18 13.21 -9.18 -14.60
N PHE A 19 14.07 -8.50 -15.37
CA PHE A 19 14.13 -7.03 -15.41
C PHE A 19 12.88 -6.39 -16.02
N CYS A 20 12.23 -7.06 -16.98
CA CYS A 20 10.96 -6.61 -17.54
C CYS A 20 9.77 -6.81 -16.59
N LEU A 21 9.84 -7.78 -15.66
CA LEU A 21 8.76 -8.08 -14.71
C LEU A 21 8.60 -6.99 -13.62
N LEU A 22 9.68 -6.39 -13.16
CA LEU A 22 9.63 -5.38 -12.09
C LEU A 22 9.24 -3.98 -12.58
N GLY A 23 9.34 -3.72 -13.89
CA GLY A 23 9.14 -2.36 -14.44
C GLY A 23 10.13 -1.34 -13.83
N ILE A 24 10.33 -0.22 -14.49
CA ILE A 24 11.05 0.91 -13.86
C ILE A 24 10.02 1.65 -13.00
N ILE A 25 10.01 1.37 -11.69
CA ILE A 25 9.19 2.13 -10.75
C ILE A 25 9.78 3.54 -10.69
N GLN A 26 9.06 4.50 -11.26
CA GLN A 26 9.48 5.89 -11.23
C GLN A 26 9.26 6.43 -9.82
N THR A 27 10.34 6.64 -9.08
CA THR A 27 10.35 7.27 -7.77
C THR A 27 10.83 8.70 -7.86
N MET A 28 10.22 9.59 -7.09
CA MET A 28 10.62 10.98 -6.97
C MET A 28 11.85 11.09 -6.07
N LYS A 29 12.91 11.77 -6.56
CA LYS A 29 14.07 12.06 -5.76
C LYS A 29 13.87 13.35 -4.96
N PHE A 30 14.19 13.31 -3.67
CA PHE A 30 14.17 14.48 -2.79
C PHE A 30 15.58 14.80 -2.31
N THR A 31 15.90 16.10 -2.27
CA THR A 31 17.08 16.63 -1.56
C THR A 31 16.62 17.69 -0.58
N LEU A 32 17.42 18.00 0.43
CA LEU A 32 17.12 18.98 1.45
C LEU A 32 18.32 19.88 1.68
N ASP A 33 18.09 21.20 1.59
CA ASP A 33 19.05 22.23 1.87
C ASP A 33 18.52 23.20 2.94
N THR A 34 19.37 23.62 3.86
CA THR A 34 19.05 24.62 4.90
C THR A 34 19.34 26.05 4.47
N ALA A 35 19.99 26.23 3.35
CA ALA A 35 20.30 27.54 2.73
C ALA A 35 19.82 27.55 1.28
N PHE A 36 19.39 28.72 0.80
CA PHE A 36 19.11 28.94 -0.61
C PHE A 36 20.42 28.91 -1.44
N SER A 37 21.08 27.76 -1.48
CA SER A 37 22.07 27.48 -2.51
C SER A 37 21.29 26.92 -3.69
N THR A 38 21.04 27.74 -4.70
CA THR A 38 20.37 27.27 -5.93
C THR A 38 21.18 26.11 -6.51
N PRO A 39 20.64 24.88 -6.55
CA PRO A 39 21.18 23.90 -7.47
C PRO A 39 21.03 24.52 -8.86
N ALA A 40 22.12 24.69 -9.59
CA ALA A 40 22.17 25.32 -10.91
C ALA A 40 21.26 24.67 -11.97
N SER A 41 20.43 23.69 -11.56
CA SER A 41 19.60 22.84 -12.39
C SER A 41 18.09 22.93 -12.12
N SER A 42 17.62 23.63 -11.05
CA SER A 42 16.18 23.72 -10.80
C SER A 42 15.53 24.77 -11.71
N GLU A 43 14.45 24.35 -12.37
CA GLU A 43 13.79 25.12 -13.45
C GLU A 43 12.62 25.97 -12.93
N SER A 44 12.12 25.70 -11.71
CA SER A 44 11.01 26.43 -11.10
C SER A 44 11.11 26.43 -9.57
N LEU A 45 10.70 27.53 -8.96
CA LEU A 45 10.64 27.72 -7.51
C LEU A 45 9.18 27.77 -7.04
N TRP A 46 8.85 26.95 -6.07
CA TRP A 46 7.61 26.98 -5.32
C TRP A 46 7.85 27.55 -3.93
N ILE A 47 7.12 28.58 -3.56
CA ILE A 47 7.18 29.21 -2.24
C ILE A 47 5.83 28.97 -1.55
N LEU A 48 5.84 28.24 -0.45
CA LEU A 48 4.68 28.09 0.41
C LEU A 48 4.54 29.34 1.28
N VAL A 49 3.33 29.88 1.37
CA VAL A 49 3.11 31.19 1.99
C VAL A 49 1.96 31.12 2.99
N ASP A 50 2.23 31.56 4.22
CA ASP A 50 1.22 31.76 5.27
C ASP A 50 0.44 33.05 5.02
N SER A 51 -0.88 33.01 5.14
CA SER A 51 -1.74 34.18 4.90
C SER A 51 -1.58 35.31 5.93
N GLU A 52 -1.17 34.99 7.16
CA GLU A 52 -0.92 36.00 8.22
C GLU A 52 0.51 36.54 8.18
N GLN A 53 1.43 35.85 7.49
CA GLN A 53 2.85 36.20 7.38
C GLN A 53 3.29 36.45 5.92
N LEU A 54 2.34 36.76 5.02
CA LEU A 54 2.57 36.89 3.58
C LEU A 54 3.76 37.78 3.23
N GLN A 55 3.82 39.00 3.75
CA GLN A 55 4.92 39.93 3.48
C GLN A 55 6.23 39.44 4.08
N GLN A 56 6.22 38.92 5.30
CA GLN A 56 7.40 38.40 5.98
C GLN A 56 8.00 37.20 5.24
N ASN A 57 7.17 36.25 4.82
CA ASN A 57 7.63 35.07 4.08
C ASN A 57 8.27 35.46 2.73
N LEU A 58 7.81 36.53 2.09
CA LEU A 58 8.28 36.94 0.78
C LEU A 58 9.42 37.96 0.81
N GLN A 59 9.73 38.62 1.94
CA GLN A 59 10.84 39.59 2.09
C GLN A 59 12.19 38.99 1.75
N THR A 60 12.41 37.70 2.09
CA THR A 60 13.64 36.96 1.86
C THR A 60 13.99 36.84 0.36
N TYR A 61 13.00 36.95 -0.52
CA TYR A 61 13.16 36.72 -1.96
C TYR A 61 13.41 37.94 -2.79
N GLN A 62 13.44 39.15 -2.20
CA GLN A 62 13.71 40.42 -2.87
C GLN A 62 12.89 40.63 -4.16
N ILE A 63 11.59 40.27 -4.14
CA ILE A 63 10.71 40.36 -5.30
C ILE A 63 10.44 41.84 -5.60
N ASN A 64 10.91 42.33 -6.77
CA ASN A 64 10.64 43.69 -7.21
C ASN A 64 9.15 43.96 -7.38
N HIS A 65 8.67 45.11 -6.85
CA HIS A 65 7.27 45.51 -6.92
C HIS A 65 6.27 44.52 -6.31
N LEU A 66 6.70 43.75 -5.31
CA LEU A 66 5.86 42.69 -4.66
C LEU A 66 4.47 43.22 -4.25
N GLU A 67 4.38 44.38 -3.61
CA GLU A 67 3.10 44.98 -3.19
C GLU A 67 2.17 45.26 -4.35
N ASN A 68 2.70 45.76 -5.48
CA ASN A 68 1.91 46.02 -6.69
C ASN A 68 1.41 44.71 -7.30
N ILE A 69 2.26 43.67 -7.31
CA ILE A 69 1.91 42.33 -7.81
C ILE A 69 0.80 41.71 -6.96
N LEU A 70 0.96 41.72 -5.63
CA LEU A 70 -0.03 41.18 -4.70
C LEU A 70 -1.37 41.91 -4.80
N THR A 71 -1.33 43.25 -4.90
CA THR A 71 -2.52 44.08 -5.07
C THR A 71 -3.22 43.81 -6.40
N ALA A 72 -2.48 43.78 -7.50
CA ALA A 72 -3.03 43.53 -8.85
C ALA A 72 -3.59 42.11 -9.00
N SER A 73 -2.95 41.12 -8.42
CA SER A 73 -3.39 39.72 -8.46
C SER A 73 -4.48 39.38 -7.46
N GLN A 74 -4.71 40.22 -6.46
CA GLN A 74 -5.58 39.99 -5.30
C GLN A 74 -5.20 38.71 -4.50
N PHE A 75 -3.96 38.24 -4.63
CA PHE A 75 -3.45 37.07 -3.91
C PHE A 75 -3.37 37.35 -2.41
N LYS A 76 -4.00 36.49 -1.62
CA LYS A 76 -4.06 36.59 -0.14
C LYS A 76 -3.44 35.40 0.58
N ALA A 77 -2.80 34.49 -0.15
CA ALA A 77 -2.28 33.23 0.35
C ALA A 77 -3.34 32.36 1.03
N GLY A 78 -4.59 32.44 0.56
CA GLY A 78 -5.66 31.54 0.98
C GLY A 78 -5.27 30.07 0.73
N PHE A 79 -5.91 29.14 1.45
CA PHE A 79 -5.56 27.72 1.31
C PHE A 79 -5.63 27.22 -0.14
N ASN A 80 -4.51 26.72 -0.67
CA ASN A 80 -4.34 26.24 -2.03
C ASN A 80 -4.57 27.31 -3.13
N GLU A 81 -4.54 28.59 -2.77
CA GLU A 81 -4.50 29.68 -3.74
C GLU A 81 -3.13 29.74 -4.41
N ASN A 82 -3.09 29.88 -5.72
CA ASN A 82 -1.85 29.83 -6.50
C ASN A 82 -1.67 31.11 -7.30
N LEU A 83 -0.46 31.68 -7.26
CA LEU A 83 -0.05 32.81 -8.08
C LEU A 83 1.24 32.48 -8.82
N SER A 84 1.19 32.51 -10.15
CA SER A 84 2.34 32.32 -11.02
C SER A 84 3.03 33.64 -11.31
N LEU A 85 4.34 33.68 -11.10
CA LEU A 85 5.18 34.84 -11.40
C LEU A 85 6.22 34.46 -12.47
N ILE A 86 6.34 35.30 -13.49
CA ILE A 86 7.44 35.25 -14.44
C ILE A 86 8.40 36.36 -14.01
N ALA A 87 9.28 36.01 -13.07
CA ALA A 87 10.27 36.93 -12.51
C ALA A 87 11.55 36.15 -12.19
N ASN A 88 12.69 36.77 -12.37
CA ASN A 88 13.97 36.19 -11.96
C ASN A 88 14.11 36.33 -10.44
N ILE A 89 13.69 35.27 -9.70
CA ILE A 89 13.81 35.21 -8.25
C ILE A 89 14.81 34.08 -7.94
N ASN A 90 15.94 34.45 -7.32
CA ASN A 90 17.01 33.51 -7.01
C ASN A 90 17.40 32.62 -8.21
N GLU A 91 17.56 33.24 -9.40
CA GLU A 91 17.91 32.59 -10.67
C GLU A 91 16.76 31.71 -11.28
N HIS A 92 15.59 31.63 -10.63
CA HIS A 92 14.43 30.96 -11.19
C HIS A 92 13.50 31.89 -11.96
N LEU A 93 13.34 31.64 -13.25
CA LEU A 93 12.43 32.42 -14.10
C LEU A 93 10.95 32.15 -13.79
N HIS A 94 10.63 30.90 -13.38
CA HIS A 94 9.29 30.47 -13.05
C HIS A 94 9.13 30.32 -11.54
N THR A 95 8.44 31.26 -10.91
CA THR A 95 8.11 31.19 -9.49
C THR A 95 6.62 31.03 -9.27
N GLN A 96 6.26 30.15 -8.35
CA GLN A 96 4.89 29.86 -7.96
C GLN A 96 4.73 30.17 -6.47
N LEU A 97 3.75 31.01 -6.11
CA LEU A 97 3.35 31.18 -4.72
C LEU A 97 2.15 30.27 -4.46
N LEU A 98 2.19 29.49 -3.39
CA LEU A 98 1.12 28.57 -2.99
C LEU A 98 0.69 28.90 -1.56
N GLY A 99 -0.56 29.35 -1.40
CA GLY A 99 -1.13 29.73 -0.11
C GLY A 99 -1.41 28.52 0.78
N LEU A 100 -1.00 28.62 2.02
CA LEU A 100 -1.30 27.65 3.08
C LEU A 100 -2.61 27.96 3.80
N GLY A 101 -3.16 29.20 3.64
CA GLY A 101 -4.07 29.80 4.61
C GLY A 101 -3.28 30.16 5.87
N LYS A 102 -3.89 30.06 7.04
CA LYS A 102 -3.19 30.20 8.31
C LYS A 102 -2.45 28.89 8.62
N SER A 103 -1.12 28.94 8.66
CA SER A 103 -0.29 27.73 8.84
C SER A 103 -0.53 27.04 10.19
N ASN A 104 -0.83 27.81 11.25
CA ASN A 104 -1.16 27.29 12.58
C ASN A 104 -2.51 26.55 12.64
N GLU A 105 -3.40 26.74 11.65
CA GLU A 105 -4.67 26.03 11.50
C GLU A 105 -4.60 24.92 10.43
N LEU A 106 -3.43 24.70 9.82
CA LEU A 106 -3.24 23.73 8.75
C LEU A 106 -3.24 22.31 9.30
N LYS A 107 -4.25 21.54 8.92
CA LYS A 107 -4.35 20.11 9.30
C LYS A 107 -3.60 19.25 8.29
N ALA A 108 -2.92 18.20 8.77
CA ALA A 108 -2.14 17.26 7.94
C ALA A 108 -2.94 16.69 6.75
N ILE A 109 -4.23 16.42 6.90
CA ILE A 109 -5.10 15.93 5.81
C ILE A 109 -5.19 16.89 4.60
N LYS A 110 -4.88 18.18 4.79
CA LYS A 110 -4.88 19.16 3.69
C LYS A 110 -3.59 19.13 2.87
N LEU A 111 -2.51 18.51 3.36
CA LEU A 111 -1.20 18.47 2.69
C LEU A 111 -1.27 17.78 1.33
N ALA A 112 -2.04 16.71 1.20
CA ALA A 112 -2.23 16.00 -0.06
C ALA A 112 -2.73 16.92 -1.18
N LYS A 113 -3.62 17.90 -0.88
CA LYS A 113 -4.13 18.85 -1.88
C LYS A 113 -3.07 19.85 -2.33
N LEU A 114 -2.25 20.34 -1.39
CA LEU A 114 -1.12 21.23 -1.71
C LEU A 114 -0.09 20.49 -2.58
N ALA A 115 0.29 19.27 -2.19
CA ALA A 115 1.20 18.41 -2.94
C ALA A 115 0.69 18.14 -4.37
N GLN A 116 -0.59 17.80 -4.53
CA GLN A 116 -1.21 17.59 -5.85
C GLN A 116 -1.14 18.83 -6.73
N SER A 117 -1.32 20.03 -6.17
CA SER A 117 -1.23 21.29 -6.93
C SER A 117 0.18 21.52 -7.45
N ILE A 118 1.21 21.28 -6.63
CA ILE A 118 2.62 21.39 -7.04
C ILE A 118 2.94 20.38 -8.13
N ILE A 119 2.67 19.10 -7.90
CA ILE A 119 3.00 18.02 -8.84
C ILE A 119 2.27 18.22 -10.16
N LYS A 120 0.95 18.42 -10.14
CA LYS A 120 0.14 18.59 -11.35
C LYS A 120 0.60 19.77 -12.22
N SER A 121 1.04 20.86 -11.61
CA SER A 121 1.49 22.04 -12.33
C SER A 121 2.92 21.91 -12.88
N SER A 122 3.72 21.01 -12.30
CA SER A 122 5.16 20.87 -12.58
C SER A 122 5.50 19.66 -13.43
N GLN A 123 4.82 18.53 -13.25
CA GLN A 123 5.24 17.20 -13.71
C GLN A 123 5.49 17.05 -15.22
N THR A 124 4.81 17.85 -16.06
CA THR A 124 4.97 17.81 -17.52
C THR A 124 5.88 18.90 -18.06
N LYS A 125 6.27 19.86 -17.23
CA LYS A 125 6.99 21.07 -17.66
C LYS A 125 8.46 21.01 -17.27
N PHE A 126 8.76 20.59 -16.05
CA PHE A 126 10.08 20.70 -15.43
C PHE A 126 10.64 19.34 -15.06
N LYS A 127 11.96 19.16 -15.16
CA LYS A 127 12.68 18.00 -14.66
C LYS A 127 13.00 18.12 -13.17
N GLN A 128 13.29 19.34 -12.74
CA GLN A 128 13.65 19.62 -11.36
C GLN A 128 12.96 20.90 -10.89
N ILE A 129 12.44 20.85 -9.69
CA ILE A 129 11.84 22.03 -9.05
C ILE A 129 12.41 22.19 -7.64
N MET A 130 12.38 23.42 -7.15
CA MET A 130 12.66 23.76 -5.77
C MET A 130 11.35 24.07 -5.05
N VAL A 131 11.22 23.60 -3.82
CA VAL A 131 10.04 23.86 -2.96
C VAL A 131 10.51 24.36 -1.61
N ASP A 132 10.22 25.63 -1.32
CA ASP A 132 10.45 26.20 0.00
C ASP A 132 9.29 25.86 0.94
N ILE A 133 9.61 25.10 1.97
CA ILE A 133 8.70 24.63 3.00
C ILE A 133 8.84 25.39 4.33
N SER A 134 9.61 26.49 4.37
CA SER A 134 9.91 27.24 5.61
C SER A 134 8.66 27.80 6.31
N ALA A 135 7.58 28.05 5.57
CA ALA A 135 6.31 28.51 6.13
C ALA A 135 5.42 27.39 6.69
N LEU A 136 5.78 26.13 6.48
CA LEU A 136 5.05 24.99 7.07
C LEU A 136 5.46 24.79 8.54
N PRO A 137 4.54 24.41 9.44
CA PRO A 137 4.87 23.91 10.76
C PRO A 137 5.84 22.71 10.69
N LEU A 138 6.84 22.68 11.57
CA LEU A 138 7.91 21.66 11.55
C LEU A 138 7.35 20.22 11.63
N GLU A 139 6.32 20.00 12.42
CA GLU A 139 5.65 18.70 12.58
C GLU A 139 4.96 18.20 11.30
N LEU A 140 4.73 19.08 10.32
CA LEU A 140 4.09 18.73 9.06
C LEU A 140 5.09 18.47 7.92
N HIS A 141 6.39 18.73 8.10
CA HIS A 141 7.38 18.59 7.05
C HIS A 141 7.45 17.17 6.49
N TYR A 142 7.57 16.17 7.37
CA TYR A 142 7.61 14.76 6.95
C TYR A 142 6.38 14.37 6.13
N LEU A 143 5.20 14.65 6.65
CA LEU A 143 3.93 14.32 6.00
C LEU A 143 3.71 15.07 4.69
N PHE A 144 4.24 16.29 4.57
CA PHE A 144 4.18 17.05 3.32
C PHE A 144 5.05 16.43 2.23
N VAL A 145 6.29 16.06 2.55
CA VAL A 145 7.19 15.40 1.59
C VAL A 145 6.64 14.02 1.19
N GLN A 146 6.09 13.26 2.14
CA GLN A 146 5.38 12.03 1.84
C GLN A 146 4.18 12.26 0.91
N SER A 147 3.43 13.36 1.11
CA SER A 147 2.31 13.73 0.24
C SER A 147 2.76 14.10 -1.17
N LEU A 148 3.91 14.78 -1.33
CA LEU A 148 4.52 15.06 -2.64
C LEU A 148 4.89 13.75 -3.35
N ALA A 149 5.53 12.82 -2.64
CA ALA A 149 5.88 11.51 -3.15
C ALA A 149 4.65 10.72 -3.63
N GLN A 150 3.57 10.73 -2.84
CA GLN A 150 2.32 10.06 -3.19
C GLN A 150 1.61 10.69 -4.39
N ALA A 151 1.67 12.02 -4.54
CA ALA A 151 1.05 12.75 -5.64
C ALA A 151 1.78 12.54 -6.98
N ALA A 152 3.03 12.14 -6.96
CA ALA A 152 3.86 11.92 -8.15
C ALA A 152 3.58 10.59 -8.87
N TYR A 153 2.67 9.77 -8.35
CA TYR A 153 2.33 8.48 -8.99
C TYR A 153 1.40 8.66 -10.18
N GLY A 154 1.67 7.94 -11.25
CA GLY A 154 0.82 7.80 -12.43
C GLY A 154 0.86 6.37 -12.96
N TYR A 155 -0.26 5.89 -13.52
CA TYR A 155 -0.35 4.56 -14.12
C TYR A 155 -0.89 4.63 -15.54
N ASP A 156 -0.10 4.14 -16.49
CA ASP A 156 -0.47 4.12 -17.90
C ASP A 156 0.12 2.91 -18.66
N GLU A 157 0.47 1.85 -17.92
CA GLU A 157 1.17 0.65 -18.46
C GLU A 157 0.54 0.12 -19.76
N PHE A 158 -0.79 0.07 -19.84
CA PHE A 158 -1.51 -0.49 -20.99
C PHE A 158 -2.05 0.57 -21.97
N LYS A 159 -1.71 1.86 -21.76
CA LYS A 159 -2.10 2.89 -22.72
C LYS A 159 -1.13 2.94 -23.89
N SER A 160 -1.66 3.05 -25.12
CA SER A 160 -0.84 3.23 -26.32
C SER A 160 -0.11 4.57 -26.33
N LYS A 161 -0.72 5.62 -25.76
CA LYS A 161 -0.10 6.92 -25.55
C LYS A 161 0.19 7.08 -24.07
N LYS A 162 1.47 7.11 -23.73
CA LYS A 162 1.93 7.33 -22.36
C LYS A 162 1.76 8.78 -21.92
N ASN A 163 1.52 8.98 -20.62
CA ASN A 163 1.55 10.31 -20.05
C ASN A 163 2.99 10.82 -20.01
N GLU A 164 3.19 12.07 -20.37
CA GLU A 164 4.50 12.68 -20.23
C GLU A 164 4.68 13.08 -18.76
N PHE A 165 5.67 12.49 -18.10
CA PHE A 165 6.05 12.83 -16.73
C PHE A 165 7.55 13.14 -16.74
N LYS A 166 7.90 14.42 -16.62
CA LYS A 166 9.28 14.91 -16.70
C LYS A 166 9.95 15.09 -15.35
N LEU A 167 9.15 15.36 -14.30
CA LEU A 167 9.68 15.71 -12.99
C LEU A 167 10.40 14.52 -12.35
N GLU A 168 11.70 14.70 -12.09
CA GLU A 168 12.60 13.68 -11.56
C GLU A 168 13.02 14.00 -10.11
N THR A 169 13.21 15.31 -9.82
CA THR A 169 13.78 15.76 -8.54
C THR A 169 13.04 16.95 -7.95
N ILE A 170 12.79 16.90 -6.65
CA ILE A 170 12.30 18.03 -5.85
C ILE A 170 13.37 18.39 -4.82
N HIS A 171 13.89 19.61 -4.94
CA HIS A 171 14.81 20.21 -3.98
C HIS A 171 14.01 20.94 -2.91
N LEU A 172 14.01 20.41 -1.70
CA LEU A 172 13.35 21.01 -0.55
C LEU A 172 14.29 22.05 0.07
N VAL A 173 13.76 23.21 0.42
CA VAL A 173 14.48 24.24 1.16
C VAL A 173 13.68 24.58 2.41
N ALA A 174 14.39 24.68 3.54
CA ALA A 174 13.79 25.11 4.80
C ALA A 174 14.85 25.77 5.68
N GLN A 175 14.57 26.97 6.21
CA GLN A 175 15.47 27.63 7.18
C GLN A 175 15.64 26.81 8.47
N GLN A 176 14.56 26.13 8.88
CA GLN A 176 14.52 25.14 9.96
C GLN A 176 13.69 23.95 9.49
N THR A 177 14.11 22.76 9.84
CA THR A 177 13.38 21.55 9.48
C THR A 177 13.52 20.47 10.54
N SER A 178 12.49 19.63 10.65
CA SER A 178 12.51 18.38 11.43
C SER A 178 13.04 17.21 10.61
N LEU A 179 13.24 17.38 9.29
CA LEU A 179 13.67 16.32 8.39
C LEU A 179 15.19 16.13 8.45
N ASP A 180 15.59 14.87 8.40
CA ASP A 180 16.97 14.44 8.19
C ASP A 180 17.08 13.47 6.99
N GLN A 181 18.29 13.04 6.67
CA GLN A 181 18.53 12.14 5.53
C GLN A 181 17.92 10.77 5.73
N ALA A 182 17.85 10.26 6.97
CA ALA A 182 17.24 8.98 7.27
C ALA A 182 15.73 8.99 7.01
N GLN A 183 15.06 10.07 7.38
CA GLN A 183 13.64 10.28 7.10
C GLN A 183 13.37 10.43 5.60
N LEU A 184 14.22 11.13 4.83
CA LEU A 184 14.10 11.22 3.37
C LEU A 184 14.29 9.84 2.71
N ASN A 185 15.24 9.04 3.19
CA ASN A 185 15.44 7.67 2.71
C ASN A 185 14.22 6.78 3.01
N LEU A 186 13.63 6.93 4.20
CA LEU A 186 12.41 6.20 4.56
C LEU A 186 11.22 6.61 3.67
N ILE A 187 11.02 7.91 3.43
CA ILE A 187 9.99 8.41 2.51
C ILE A 187 10.18 7.82 1.11
N HIS A 188 11.41 7.78 0.60
CA HIS A 188 11.73 7.18 -0.70
C HIS A 188 11.38 5.69 -0.74
N ALA A 189 11.78 4.93 0.27
CA ALA A 189 11.48 3.50 0.37
C ALA A 189 9.96 3.24 0.45
N VAL A 190 9.23 4.01 1.27
CA VAL A 190 7.76 3.93 1.36
C VAL A 190 7.11 4.26 0.01
N GLN A 191 7.58 5.29 -0.69
CA GLN A 191 7.08 5.65 -2.03
C GLN A 191 7.26 4.50 -3.01
N SER A 192 8.46 3.92 -3.06
CA SER A 192 8.80 2.81 -3.94
C SER A 192 7.89 1.62 -3.69
N GLY A 193 7.78 1.16 -2.45
CA GLY A 193 6.91 0.05 -2.08
C GLY A 193 5.43 0.34 -2.30
N GLN A 194 4.96 1.56 -2.02
CA GLN A 194 3.58 1.96 -2.27
C GLN A 194 3.26 2.00 -3.77
N ASN A 195 4.18 2.50 -4.61
CA ASN A 195 4.01 2.51 -6.05
C ASN A 195 3.99 1.09 -6.62
N TYR A 196 4.85 0.19 -6.12
CA TYR A 196 4.83 -1.21 -6.50
C TYR A 196 3.49 -1.88 -6.16
N ALA A 197 2.97 -1.64 -4.96
CA ALA A 197 1.64 -2.14 -4.57
C ALA A 197 0.52 -1.57 -5.47
N ARG A 198 0.61 -0.30 -5.87
CA ARG A 198 -0.34 0.32 -6.82
C ARG A 198 -0.27 -0.31 -8.20
N ASP A 199 0.93 -0.54 -8.72
CA ASP A 199 1.13 -1.16 -10.03
C ASP A 199 0.54 -2.56 -10.07
N LEU A 200 0.79 -3.38 -9.04
CA LEU A 200 0.21 -4.71 -8.91
C LEU A 200 -1.32 -4.66 -8.89
N GLY A 201 -1.91 -3.80 -8.03
CA GLY A 201 -3.37 -3.68 -7.92
C GLY A 201 -4.02 -3.11 -9.17
N ASN A 202 -3.33 -2.25 -9.94
CA ASN A 202 -3.86 -1.68 -11.18
C ASN A 202 -3.84 -2.64 -12.35
N ARG A 203 -2.99 -3.67 -12.33
CA ARG A 203 -2.95 -4.69 -13.39
C ARG A 203 -4.23 -5.51 -13.40
N PRO A 204 -4.77 -5.82 -14.58
CA PRO A 204 -5.98 -6.63 -14.68
C PRO A 204 -5.70 -8.11 -14.38
N GLY A 205 -6.74 -8.87 -13.99
CA GLY A 205 -6.63 -10.28 -13.60
C GLY A 205 -6.06 -11.21 -14.67
N ASN A 206 -6.18 -10.88 -15.96
CA ASN A 206 -5.55 -11.63 -17.04
C ASN A 206 -4.01 -11.45 -17.11
N ILE A 207 -3.46 -10.49 -16.36
CA ILE A 207 -2.01 -10.25 -16.20
C ILE A 207 -1.57 -10.61 -14.78
N CYS A 208 -2.24 -10.04 -13.76
CA CYS A 208 -1.92 -10.27 -12.36
C CYS A 208 -2.80 -11.42 -11.82
N PHE A 209 -2.36 -12.65 -12.02
CA PHE A 209 -2.96 -13.89 -11.54
C PHE A 209 -2.02 -14.56 -10.50
N PRO A 210 -2.38 -15.67 -9.83
CA PRO A 210 -1.60 -16.18 -8.70
C PRO A 210 -0.13 -16.48 -9.01
N GLU A 211 0.16 -17.09 -10.16
CA GLU A 211 1.56 -17.36 -10.58
C GLU A 211 2.32 -16.07 -10.85
N TYR A 212 1.67 -15.04 -11.40
CA TYR A 212 2.31 -13.74 -11.62
C TYR A 212 2.76 -13.10 -10.30
N LEU A 213 1.96 -13.19 -9.23
CA LEU A 213 2.37 -12.72 -7.90
C LEU A 213 3.58 -13.51 -7.37
N ALA A 214 3.63 -14.82 -7.63
CA ALA A 214 4.78 -15.65 -7.29
C ALA A 214 6.05 -15.22 -8.06
N ASP A 215 5.92 -14.95 -9.36
CA ASP A 215 7.02 -14.47 -10.20
C ASP A 215 7.53 -13.10 -9.74
N GLN A 216 6.63 -12.20 -9.31
CA GLN A 216 7.00 -10.91 -8.74
C GLN A 216 7.78 -11.07 -7.42
N ALA A 217 7.39 -12.00 -6.56
CA ALA A 217 8.12 -12.31 -5.33
C ALA A 217 9.51 -12.89 -5.61
N ILE A 218 9.63 -13.76 -6.62
CA ILE A 218 10.93 -14.30 -7.07
C ILE A 218 11.83 -13.18 -7.60
N ALA A 219 11.28 -12.30 -8.44
CA ALA A 219 12.00 -11.17 -9.00
C ALA A 219 12.50 -10.20 -7.92
N LEU A 220 11.66 -9.92 -6.92
CA LEU A 220 12.04 -9.09 -5.78
C LEU A 220 13.16 -9.73 -4.95
N ALA A 221 13.07 -11.03 -4.66
CA ALA A 221 14.11 -11.74 -3.93
C ALA A 221 15.44 -11.80 -4.72
N ALA A 222 15.38 -11.92 -6.05
CA ALA A 222 16.55 -11.87 -6.91
C ALA A 222 17.24 -10.51 -6.93
N GLN A 223 16.48 -9.42 -6.72
CA GLN A 223 17.03 -8.06 -6.63
C GLN A 223 17.75 -7.82 -5.28
N TYR A 224 17.29 -8.49 -4.19
CA TYR A 224 17.84 -8.34 -2.85
C TYR A 224 18.26 -9.68 -2.22
N PRO A 225 19.18 -10.45 -2.86
CA PRO A 225 19.47 -11.84 -2.49
C PRO A 225 20.06 -12.00 -1.08
N GLU A 226 20.70 -10.96 -0.53
CA GLU A 226 21.28 -10.99 0.82
C GLU A 226 20.25 -10.70 1.92
N LEU A 227 19.14 -10.04 1.56
CA LEU A 227 18.12 -9.59 2.50
C LEU A 227 16.84 -10.43 2.44
N LEU A 228 16.51 -10.98 1.27
CA LEU A 228 15.19 -11.56 1.02
C LEU A 228 15.28 -12.99 0.49
N LYS A 229 14.56 -13.90 1.15
CA LYS A 229 14.39 -15.29 0.73
C LYS A 229 12.93 -15.55 0.39
N VAL A 230 12.66 -16.20 -0.74
CA VAL A 230 11.31 -16.56 -1.17
C VAL A 230 11.10 -18.08 -1.11
N THR A 231 9.90 -18.49 -0.70
CA THR A 231 9.42 -19.87 -0.77
C THR A 231 8.00 -19.87 -1.32
N ILE A 232 7.70 -20.77 -2.26
CA ILE A 232 6.40 -20.86 -2.90
C ILE A 232 5.87 -22.29 -2.76
N LEU A 233 4.62 -22.43 -2.31
CA LEU A 233 3.91 -23.70 -2.33
C LEU A 233 2.95 -23.73 -3.52
N ASN A 234 2.93 -24.85 -4.22
CA ASN A 234 1.90 -25.18 -5.19
C ASN A 234 0.72 -25.92 -4.53
N GLU A 235 -0.35 -26.16 -5.27
CA GLU A 235 -1.58 -26.77 -4.73
C GLU A 235 -1.36 -28.21 -4.20
N GLN A 236 -0.47 -28.99 -4.81
CA GLN A 236 -0.15 -30.34 -4.29
C GLN A 236 0.51 -30.25 -2.91
N GLN A 237 1.47 -29.33 -2.74
CA GLN A 237 2.13 -29.11 -1.45
C GLN A 237 1.14 -28.58 -0.39
N MET A 238 0.18 -27.74 -0.81
CA MET A 238 -0.90 -27.27 0.07
C MET A 238 -1.84 -28.40 0.47
N ALA A 239 -2.17 -29.31 -0.47
CA ALA A 239 -2.98 -30.49 -0.19
C ALA A 239 -2.29 -31.44 0.80
N ASP A 240 -0.99 -31.66 0.64
CA ASP A 240 -0.16 -32.49 1.54
C ASP A 240 -0.12 -31.89 2.97
N LEU A 241 -0.30 -30.57 3.10
CA LEU A 241 -0.37 -29.85 4.37
C LEU A 241 -1.80 -29.75 4.94
N GLY A 242 -2.82 -30.24 4.22
CA GLY A 242 -4.21 -30.17 4.63
C GLY A 242 -4.85 -28.77 4.49
N MET A 243 -4.36 -27.90 3.61
CA MET A 243 -4.88 -26.55 3.39
C MET A 243 -6.15 -26.55 2.54
N ASN A 244 -7.17 -27.34 2.95
CA ASN A 244 -8.34 -27.58 2.10
C ASN A 244 -9.29 -26.37 2.04
N ALA A 245 -9.27 -25.46 3.01
CA ALA A 245 -10.05 -24.23 2.93
C ALA A 245 -9.51 -23.31 1.83
N PHE A 246 -8.20 -23.19 1.70
CA PHE A 246 -7.57 -22.49 0.58
C PHE A 246 -7.91 -23.14 -0.75
N LEU A 247 -7.69 -24.45 -0.86
CA LEU A 247 -7.94 -25.21 -2.08
C LEU A 247 -9.41 -25.21 -2.50
N ALA A 248 -10.35 -25.10 -1.56
CA ALA A 248 -11.76 -24.95 -1.86
C ALA A 248 -12.06 -23.68 -2.66
N VAL A 249 -11.27 -22.62 -2.50
CA VAL A 249 -11.40 -21.39 -3.28
C VAL A 249 -10.77 -21.56 -4.66
N SER A 250 -9.51 -21.99 -4.72
CA SER A 250 -8.74 -22.02 -5.98
C SER A 250 -9.21 -23.09 -6.97
N LYS A 251 -9.80 -24.19 -6.52
CA LYS A 251 -10.18 -25.32 -7.40
C LYS A 251 -11.19 -24.97 -8.49
N GLY A 252 -11.87 -23.82 -8.39
CA GLY A 252 -12.82 -23.36 -9.39
C GLY A 252 -12.17 -22.67 -10.60
N SER A 253 -10.89 -22.30 -10.50
CA SER A 253 -10.14 -21.61 -11.55
C SER A 253 -9.19 -22.56 -12.29
N ASP A 254 -8.90 -22.22 -13.56
CA ASP A 254 -7.78 -22.82 -14.32
C ASP A 254 -6.41 -22.21 -13.92
N ARG A 255 -6.40 -21.18 -13.08
CA ARG A 255 -5.19 -20.55 -12.51
C ARG A 255 -4.90 -21.15 -11.13
N PRO A 256 -3.87 -21.99 -11.01
CA PRO A 256 -3.60 -22.67 -9.75
C PRO A 256 -3.14 -21.71 -8.66
N GLY A 257 -3.67 -21.91 -7.46
CA GLY A 257 -3.35 -21.14 -6.28
C GLY A 257 -1.89 -21.27 -5.84
N ARG A 258 -1.39 -20.28 -5.10
CA ARG A 258 -0.03 -20.25 -4.53
C ARG A 258 -0.06 -19.72 -3.11
N ILE A 259 0.71 -20.34 -2.21
CA ILE A 259 1.17 -19.68 -0.99
C ILE A 259 2.59 -19.18 -1.28
N ILE A 260 2.81 -17.89 -1.06
CA ILE A 260 4.09 -17.22 -1.31
C ILE A 260 4.59 -16.66 0.01
N THR A 261 5.79 -17.02 0.44
CA THR A 261 6.42 -16.44 1.63
C THR A 261 7.73 -15.77 1.28
N LEU A 262 7.94 -14.59 1.83
CA LEU A 262 9.15 -13.79 1.69
C LEU A 262 9.70 -13.51 3.10
N GLU A 263 10.91 -13.97 3.37
CA GLU A 263 11.56 -13.80 4.66
C GLU A 263 12.66 -12.74 4.52
N TYR A 264 12.43 -11.59 5.15
CA TYR A 264 13.35 -10.47 5.15
C TYR A 264 14.20 -10.50 6.41
N ASN A 265 15.53 -10.42 6.21
CA ASN A 265 16.53 -10.24 7.26
C ASN A 265 16.54 -11.38 8.32
N ALA A 266 16.36 -12.62 7.86
CA ALA A 266 16.29 -13.83 8.70
C ALA A 266 17.53 -14.07 9.58
N LYS A 267 18.62 -13.33 9.35
CA LYS A 267 19.86 -13.39 10.14
C LYS A 267 19.74 -12.69 11.50
N ILE A 268 18.72 -11.83 11.68
CA ILE A 268 18.45 -11.17 12.96
C ILE A 268 17.82 -12.18 13.91
N ASP A 269 18.44 -12.36 15.08
CA ASP A 269 17.96 -13.26 16.15
C ASP A 269 16.80 -12.61 16.92
N GLN A 270 15.66 -12.48 16.23
CA GLN A 270 14.39 -11.98 16.77
C GLN A 270 13.23 -12.75 16.15
N ALA A 271 12.19 -13.00 16.95
CA ALA A 271 10.94 -13.51 16.43
C ALA A 271 10.34 -12.51 15.41
N PRO A 272 9.95 -12.95 14.20
CA PRO A 272 9.54 -12.05 13.14
C PRO A 272 8.19 -11.38 13.41
N VAL A 273 8.02 -10.17 12.86
CA VAL A 273 6.69 -9.66 12.53
C VAL A 273 6.23 -10.32 11.23
N VAL A 274 5.04 -10.93 11.24
CA VAL A 274 4.50 -11.58 10.05
C VAL A 274 3.37 -10.74 9.46
N LEU A 275 3.47 -10.45 8.16
CA LEU A 275 2.45 -9.75 7.37
C LEU A 275 1.79 -10.77 6.44
N VAL A 276 0.47 -10.94 6.53
CA VAL A 276 -0.28 -11.89 5.70
C VAL A 276 -1.22 -11.14 4.78
N GLY A 277 -1.09 -11.33 3.46
CA GLY A 277 -1.89 -10.63 2.45
C GLY A 277 -2.90 -11.52 1.74
N LYS A 278 -4.20 -11.11 1.73
CA LYS A 278 -5.18 -11.67 0.80
C LYS A 278 -4.77 -11.36 -0.63
N GLY A 279 -4.67 -12.39 -1.47
CA GLY A 279 -4.23 -12.29 -2.85
C GLY A 279 -5.24 -12.91 -3.82
N VAL A 280 -6.54 -12.67 -3.64
CA VAL A 280 -7.56 -13.12 -4.59
C VAL A 280 -7.49 -12.24 -5.83
N THR A 281 -6.83 -12.74 -6.88
CA THR A 281 -6.44 -11.96 -8.07
C THR A 281 -7.62 -11.55 -8.94
N PHE A 282 -8.70 -12.31 -8.88
CA PHE A 282 -10.02 -11.93 -9.36
C PHE A 282 -11.09 -12.69 -8.56
N ASP A 283 -12.12 -11.99 -8.12
CA ASP A 283 -13.21 -12.57 -7.33
C ASP A 283 -14.56 -12.38 -8.01
N THR A 284 -15.08 -13.48 -8.54
CA THR A 284 -16.45 -13.53 -9.10
C THR A 284 -17.51 -13.83 -8.05
N GLY A 285 -17.11 -14.21 -6.81
CA GLY A 285 -17.97 -14.81 -5.80
C GLY A 285 -18.09 -16.31 -5.90
N GLY A 286 -17.50 -16.95 -6.93
CA GLY A 286 -17.67 -18.37 -7.19
C GLY A 286 -19.12 -18.71 -7.58
N ILE A 287 -19.67 -19.80 -7.02
CA ILE A 287 -21.08 -20.19 -7.23
C ILE A 287 -22.06 -19.16 -6.65
N SER A 288 -21.72 -18.50 -5.54
CA SER A 288 -22.45 -17.34 -5.00
C SER A 288 -22.11 -16.08 -5.79
N LEU A 289 -22.40 -16.08 -7.10
CA LEU A 289 -21.95 -15.12 -8.10
C LEU A 289 -22.34 -13.68 -7.75
N LYS A 290 -21.36 -12.78 -7.80
CA LYS A 290 -21.55 -11.33 -7.63
C LYS A 290 -22.39 -10.72 -8.77
N PRO A 291 -23.11 -9.61 -8.52
CA PRO A 291 -23.68 -8.81 -9.60
C PRO A 291 -22.62 -8.33 -10.57
N GLY A 292 -22.93 -8.25 -11.88
CA GLY A 292 -21.99 -7.78 -12.90
C GLY A 292 -21.55 -6.30 -12.71
N LEU A 293 -22.41 -5.49 -12.10
CA LEU A 293 -22.08 -4.08 -11.80
C LEU A 293 -20.99 -4.00 -10.72
N GLY A 294 -19.83 -3.44 -11.06
CA GLY A 294 -18.69 -3.29 -10.17
C GLY A 294 -17.79 -4.54 -10.06
N MET A 295 -18.13 -5.65 -10.74
CA MET A 295 -17.28 -6.85 -10.73
C MET A 295 -15.88 -6.58 -11.33
N ASP A 296 -15.75 -5.62 -12.25
CA ASP A 296 -14.46 -5.20 -12.80
C ASP A 296 -13.50 -4.62 -11.76
N GLU A 297 -14.02 -4.16 -10.60
CA GLU A 297 -13.20 -3.70 -9.46
C GLU A 297 -12.66 -4.88 -8.63
N MET A 298 -13.12 -6.10 -8.85
CA MET A 298 -12.63 -7.30 -8.15
C MET A 298 -11.21 -7.70 -8.56
N LYS A 299 -10.61 -7.05 -9.54
CA LYS A 299 -9.15 -7.09 -9.78
C LYS A 299 -8.35 -6.50 -8.61
N PHE A 300 -8.95 -5.63 -7.78
CA PHE A 300 -8.32 -5.05 -6.58
C PHE A 300 -8.38 -5.96 -5.35
N ASP A 301 -9.03 -7.11 -5.46
CA ASP A 301 -9.23 -8.04 -4.33
C ASP A 301 -7.93 -8.76 -3.89
N MET A 302 -6.85 -8.47 -4.58
CA MET A 302 -5.48 -8.87 -4.24
C MET A 302 -4.63 -7.75 -3.63
N CYS A 303 -5.23 -6.60 -3.29
CA CYS A 303 -4.45 -5.46 -2.75
C CYS A 303 -3.83 -5.75 -1.37
N GLY A 304 -4.33 -6.72 -0.61
CA GLY A 304 -3.65 -7.23 0.58
C GLY A 304 -2.27 -7.83 0.25
N ALA A 305 -2.22 -8.70 -0.76
CA ALA A 305 -0.98 -9.29 -1.27
C ALA A 305 -0.04 -8.22 -1.86
N ALA A 306 -0.60 -7.28 -2.64
CA ALA A 306 0.15 -6.17 -3.21
C ALA A 306 0.81 -5.31 -2.12
N SER A 307 0.10 -5.07 -1.00
CA SER A 307 0.64 -4.32 0.15
C SER A 307 1.77 -5.08 0.84
N VAL A 308 1.67 -6.40 0.97
CA VAL A 308 2.77 -7.23 1.51
C VAL A 308 3.99 -7.11 0.60
N LEU A 309 3.87 -7.31 -0.71
CA LEU A 309 4.99 -7.18 -1.66
C LEU A 309 5.59 -5.77 -1.63
N GLY A 310 4.75 -4.74 -1.62
CA GLY A 310 5.21 -3.35 -1.52
C GLY A 310 5.94 -3.05 -0.21
N THR A 311 5.47 -3.60 0.91
CA THR A 311 6.14 -3.45 2.20
C THR A 311 7.48 -4.18 2.22
N MET A 312 7.56 -5.39 1.65
CA MET A 312 8.82 -6.14 1.55
C MET A 312 9.85 -5.41 0.68
N GLN A 313 9.44 -4.78 -0.43
CA GLN A 313 10.31 -3.92 -1.23
C GLN A 313 10.79 -2.71 -0.44
N ALA A 314 9.87 -1.99 0.24
CA ALA A 314 10.23 -0.83 1.06
C ALA A 314 11.21 -1.19 2.18
N LEU A 315 11.04 -2.35 2.82
CA LEU A 315 11.99 -2.86 3.83
C LEU A 315 13.39 -3.09 3.25
N CYS A 316 13.47 -3.70 2.05
CA CYS A 316 14.75 -3.93 1.38
C CYS A 316 15.47 -2.62 1.03
N GLU A 317 14.73 -1.58 0.61
CA GLU A 317 15.29 -0.27 0.29
C GLU A 317 15.65 0.54 1.53
N ALA A 318 14.81 0.52 2.57
CA ALA A 318 15.06 1.21 3.84
C ALA A 318 16.12 0.52 4.70
N GLN A 319 16.36 -0.79 4.49
CA GLN A 319 17.27 -1.63 5.25
C GLN A 319 17.02 -1.56 6.78
N LEU A 320 15.74 -1.56 7.19
CA LEU A 320 15.40 -1.54 8.61
C LEU A 320 15.95 -2.80 9.31
N PRO A 321 16.61 -2.66 10.48
CA PRO A 321 17.21 -3.79 11.20
C PRO A 321 16.15 -4.58 11.98
N ILE A 322 15.20 -5.20 11.29
CA ILE A 322 14.09 -5.97 11.83
C ILE A 322 13.89 -7.26 11.01
N HIS A 323 13.47 -8.34 11.66
CA HIS A 323 13.07 -9.58 11.00
C HIS A 323 11.58 -9.52 10.64
N VAL A 324 11.26 -9.66 9.35
CA VAL A 324 9.86 -9.63 8.86
C VAL A 324 9.63 -10.80 7.91
N VAL A 325 8.45 -11.43 8.01
CA VAL A 325 7.99 -12.44 7.05
C VAL A 325 6.73 -11.93 6.37
N GLY A 326 6.75 -11.80 5.05
CA GLY A 326 5.55 -11.59 4.25
C GLY A 326 4.99 -12.95 3.79
N ALA A 327 3.68 -13.17 3.94
CA ALA A 327 2.99 -14.35 3.43
C ALA A 327 1.80 -13.92 2.58
N ILE A 328 1.56 -14.57 1.45
CA ILE A 328 0.53 -14.20 0.50
C ILE A 328 -0.30 -15.44 0.16
N ALA A 329 -1.61 -15.33 0.32
CA ALA A 329 -2.59 -16.31 -0.11
C ALA A 329 -3.11 -15.93 -1.50
N ALA A 330 -2.43 -16.38 -2.55
CA ALA A 330 -2.75 -16.04 -3.94
C ALA A 330 -3.68 -17.08 -4.56
N ALA A 331 -4.92 -16.69 -4.89
CA ALA A 331 -5.95 -17.54 -5.49
C ALA A 331 -6.79 -16.74 -6.49
N GLU A 332 -7.60 -17.44 -7.30
CA GLU A 332 -8.64 -16.84 -8.12
C GLU A 332 -9.96 -17.56 -7.81
N ASN A 333 -11.04 -16.79 -7.52
CA ASN A 333 -12.35 -17.34 -7.19
C ASN A 333 -13.28 -17.30 -8.39
N MET A 334 -13.47 -18.46 -9.05
CA MET A 334 -14.24 -18.58 -10.29
C MET A 334 -15.38 -19.60 -10.20
N PRO A 335 -16.52 -19.36 -10.89
CA PRO A 335 -17.56 -20.35 -11.04
C PRO A 335 -17.16 -21.38 -12.12
N SER A 336 -17.24 -22.65 -11.78
CA SER A 336 -17.00 -23.73 -12.75
C SER A 336 -17.66 -25.03 -12.29
N GLY A 337 -17.57 -26.08 -13.09
CA GLY A 337 -18.02 -27.42 -12.71
C GLY A 337 -17.24 -28.02 -11.54
N HIS A 338 -16.07 -27.49 -11.21
CA HIS A 338 -15.20 -27.94 -10.11
C HIS A 338 -15.30 -27.03 -8.87
N ALA A 339 -15.96 -25.86 -8.99
CA ALA A 339 -16.05 -24.89 -7.90
C ALA A 339 -16.75 -25.45 -6.65
N THR A 340 -16.37 -24.92 -5.51
CA THR A 340 -17.02 -25.18 -4.23
C THR A 340 -18.44 -24.68 -4.26
N ARG A 341 -19.35 -25.44 -3.67
CA ARG A 341 -20.80 -25.14 -3.58
C ARG A 341 -21.16 -24.66 -2.19
N PRO A 342 -22.12 -23.77 -2.04
CA PRO A 342 -22.75 -23.53 -0.74
C PRO A 342 -23.23 -24.84 -0.09
N GLY A 343 -22.84 -25.05 1.18
CA GLY A 343 -23.10 -26.30 1.94
C GLY A 343 -21.95 -27.31 1.90
N ASP A 344 -20.92 -27.13 1.08
CA ASP A 344 -19.71 -27.96 1.14
C ASP A 344 -18.97 -27.73 2.48
N ILE A 345 -18.41 -28.82 3.05
CA ILE A 345 -17.62 -28.78 4.30
C ILE A 345 -16.19 -29.15 3.98
N VAL A 346 -15.23 -28.40 4.54
CA VAL A 346 -13.81 -28.68 4.41
C VAL A 346 -13.13 -28.73 5.77
N THR A 347 -12.10 -29.56 5.88
CA THR A 347 -11.20 -29.57 7.05
C THR A 347 -10.00 -28.67 6.75
N THR A 348 -9.79 -27.64 7.53
CA THR A 348 -8.68 -26.70 7.40
C THR A 348 -7.36 -27.31 7.85
N MET A 349 -6.24 -26.63 7.56
CA MET A 349 -4.91 -27.03 8.04
C MET A 349 -4.84 -27.10 9.59
N SER A 350 -5.65 -26.34 10.31
CA SER A 350 -5.71 -26.39 11.79
C SER A 350 -6.44 -27.62 12.33
N GLY A 351 -7.13 -28.36 11.46
CA GLY A 351 -8.00 -29.47 11.83
C GLY A 351 -9.47 -29.07 12.07
N GLN A 352 -9.79 -27.77 12.21
CA GLN A 352 -11.17 -27.31 12.33
C GLN A 352 -11.92 -27.51 11.01
N THR A 353 -13.18 -27.92 11.11
CA THR A 353 -14.09 -28.06 9.94
C THR A 353 -14.86 -26.77 9.71
N VAL A 354 -15.01 -26.39 8.43
CA VAL A 354 -15.72 -25.16 8.02
C VAL A 354 -16.84 -25.54 7.04
N GLU A 355 -18.07 -25.18 7.36
CA GLU A 355 -19.19 -25.18 6.43
C GLU A 355 -19.16 -23.90 5.58
N ILE A 356 -19.06 -24.06 4.27
CA ILE A 356 -19.00 -22.94 3.33
C ILE A 356 -20.41 -22.59 2.88
N LEU A 357 -21.08 -21.68 3.59
CA LEU A 357 -22.43 -21.26 3.28
C LEU A 357 -22.49 -20.23 2.14
N ASN A 358 -21.40 -19.47 1.94
CA ASN A 358 -21.29 -18.47 0.88
C ASN A 358 -19.89 -18.50 0.28
N THR A 359 -19.79 -18.80 -1.01
CA THR A 359 -18.51 -18.88 -1.72
C THR A 359 -17.93 -17.49 -2.07
N ASP A 360 -18.69 -16.40 -1.90
CA ASP A 360 -18.24 -14.98 -1.97
C ASP A 360 -17.61 -14.50 -0.65
N ALA A 361 -17.51 -15.36 0.35
CA ALA A 361 -16.75 -15.16 1.58
C ALA A 361 -15.46 -16.03 1.55
N GLU A 362 -14.74 -16.00 0.45
CA GLU A 362 -13.56 -16.80 0.08
C GLU A 362 -12.28 -16.30 0.73
N GLY A 363 -12.15 -14.98 0.90
CA GLY A 363 -10.92 -14.37 1.42
C GLY A 363 -10.52 -14.89 2.78
N ARG A 364 -11.49 -15.07 3.69
CA ARG A 364 -11.25 -15.67 5.00
C ARG A 364 -10.87 -17.15 4.92
N LEU A 365 -11.30 -17.88 3.88
CA LEU A 365 -10.95 -19.29 3.67
C LEU A 365 -9.49 -19.44 3.22
N VAL A 366 -9.01 -18.61 2.29
CA VAL A 366 -7.59 -18.64 1.90
C VAL A 366 -6.69 -18.12 3.03
N LEU A 367 -7.19 -17.20 3.87
CA LEU A 367 -6.43 -16.64 4.99
C LEU A 367 -6.33 -17.63 6.16
N CYS A 368 -7.37 -18.37 6.53
CA CYS A 368 -7.35 -19.24 7.72
C CYS A 368 -6.25 -20.31 7.64
N ASP A 369 -6.08 -20.94 6.49
CA ASP A 369 -5.00 -21.91 6.26
C ASP A 369 -3.63 -21.23 6.23
N THR A 370 -3.53 -20.02 5.64
CA THR A 370 -2.29 -19.25 5.62
C THR A 370 -1.89 -18.80 7.02
N LEU A 371 -2.83 -18.32 7.85
CA LEU A 371 -2.60 -17.94 9.25
C LEU A 371 -2.17 -19.15 10.11
N THR A 372 -2.66 -20.34 9.79
CA THR A 372 -2.18 -21.60 10.40
C THR A 372 -0.76 -21.94 9.92
N TYR A 373 -0.51 -21.79 8.61
CA TYR A 373 0.79 -22.13 8.01
C TYR A 373 1.94 -21.29 8.56
N ILE A 374 1.72 -19.98 8.81
CA ILE A 374 2.79 -19.06 9.26
C ILE A 374 3.22 -19.28 10.71
N LYS A 375 2.50 -20.07 11.50
CA LYS A 375 2.92 -20.45 12.87
C LYS A 375 4.32 -21.09 12.90
N ARG A 376 4.77 -21.71 11.80
CA ARG A 376 6.11 -22.29 11.65
C ARG A 376 7.26 -21.29 11.81
N TYR A 377 6.99 -19.99 11.62
CA TYR A 377 7.97 -18.92 11.81
C TYR A 377 8.06 -18.44 13.25
N ASN A 378 7.25 -18.97 14.16
CA ASN A 378 7.17 -18.56 15.57
C ASN A 378 7.06 -17.03 15.71
N PRO A 379 6.00 -16.40 15.17
CA PRO A 379 5.88 -14.95 15.05
C PRO A 379 5.79 -14.25 16.41
N ALA A 380 6.44 -13.08 16.54
CA ALA A 380 6.22 -12.15 17.66
C ALA A 380 4.80 -11.57 17.61
N LEU A 381 4.32 -11.26 16.41
CA LEU A 381 2.96 -10.86 16.11
C LEU A 381 2.66 -11.05 14.62
N VAL A 382 1.38 -11.08 14.28
CA VAL A 382 0.88 -11.23 12.92
C VAL A 382 -0.09 -10.10 12.60
N ILE A 383 0.05 -9.49 11.41
CA ILE A 383 -0.93 -8.56 10.86
C ILE A 383 -1.40 -9.14 9.53
N ASP A 384 -2.68 -9.49 9.41
CA ASP A 384 -3.23 -9.81 8.11
C ASP A 384 -3.94 -8.61 7.47
N ILE A 385 -3.83 -8.53 6.16
CA ILE A 385 -4.31 -7.42 5.35
C ILE A 385 -5.19 -7.98 4.24
N ALA A 386 -6.47 -7.58 4.21
CA ALA A 386 -7.40 -8.08 3.22
C ALA A 386 -8.45 -7.04 2.80
N THR A 387 -8.80 -7.06 1.53
CA THR A 387 -10.01 -6.48 0.98
C THR A 387 -11.17 -7.43 1.29
N LEU A 388 -11.55 -7.48 2.60
CA LEU A 388 -12.28 -8.64 3.07
C LEU A 388 -13.80 -8.49 2.97
N THR A 389 -14.34 -7.29 3.34
CA THR A 389 -15.80 -7.18 3.46
C THR A 389 -16.35 -5.87 2.92
N GLY A 390 -17.44 -6.00 2.13
CA GLY A 390 -18.28 -4.85 1.80
C GLY A 390 -18.92 -4.22 3.05
N ALA A 391 -19.14 -5.01 4.10
CA ALA A 391 -19.67 -4.54 5.38
C ALA A 391 -18.76 -3.51 6.06
N CYS A 392 -17.43 -3.67 5.97
CA CYS A 392 -16.47 -2.69 6.46
C CYS A 392 -16.57 -1.37 5.68
N VAL A 393 -16.73 -1.44 4.35
CA VAL A 393 -16.95 -0.24 3.51
C VAL A 393 -18.24 0.49 3.89
N VAL A 394 -19.31 -0.24 4.17
CA VAL A 394 -20.59 0.35 4.61
C VAL A 394 -20.45 1.04 5.98
N ALA A 395 -19.69 0.43 6.90
CA ALA A 395 -19.51 0.95 8.26
C ALA A 395 -18.57 2.17 8.32
N LEU A 396 -17.43 2.12 7.63
CA LEU A 396 -16.33 3.10 7.77
C LEU A 396 -16.13 4.00 6.54
N GLY A 397 -16.81 3.69 5.43
CA GLY A 397 -16.60 4.40 4.16
C GLY A 397 -15.22 4.11 3.54
N LYS A 398 -14.61 5.14 2.94
CA LYS A 398 -13.36 5.04 2.18
C LYS A 398 -12.20 5.87 2.78
N VAL A 399 -12.33 6.28 4.05
CA VAL A 399 -11.36 7.17 4.71
C VAL A 399 -10.38 6.40 5.58
N VAL A 400 -10.88 5.49 6.39
CA VAL A 400 -10.09 4.68 7.33
C VAL A 400 -10.28 3.20 7.04
N SER A 401 -9.25 2.39 7.29
CA SER A 401 -9.34 0.93 7.22
C SER A 401 -9.90 0.37 8.53
N GLY A 402 -10.57 -0.77 8.48
CA GLY A 402 -11.02 -1.48 9.68
C GLY A 402 -9.83 -2.16 10.37
N LEU A 403 -9.68 -1.96 11.67
CA LEU A 403 -8.71 -2.65 12.52
C LEU A 403 -9.45 -3.56 13.48
N PHE A 404 -9.11 -4.83 13.49
CA PHE A 404 -9.71 -5.83 14.37
C PHE A 404 -8.59 -6.56 15.13
N THR A 405 -8.63 -6.53 16.43
CA THR A 405 -7.69 -7.22 17.31
C THR A 405 -8.25 -7.29 18.74
N PRO A 406 -8.07 -8.41 19.45
CA PRO A 406 -8.32 -8.47 20.90
C PRO A 406 -7.21 -7.80 21.72
N ASP A 407 -6.03 -7.52 21.14
CA ASP A 407 -4.86 -6.96 21.78
C ASP A 407 -4.91 -5.41 21.79
N ASP A 408 -5.11 -4.83 22.97
CA ASP A 408 -5.23 -3.37 23.15
C ASP A 408 -3.92 -2.63 22.83
N GLU A 409 -2.78 -3.20 23.19
CA GLU A 409 -1.48 -2.61 22.92
C GLU A 409 -1.19 -2.56 21.41
N LEU A 410 -1.40 -3.68 20.71
CA LEU A 410 -1.23 -3.75 19.26
C LEU A 410 -2.20 -2.82 18.53
N ALA A 411 -3.44 -2.68 19.04
CA ALA A 411 -4.39 -1.72 18.49
C ALA A 411 -3.88 -0.28 18.58
N ASN A 412 -3.36 0.11 19.75
CA ASN A 412 -2.83 1.45 19.97
C ASN A 412 -1.59 1.74 19.11
N GLU A 413 -0.67 0.77 18.98
CA GLU A 413 0.52 0.87 18.13
C GLU A 413 0.14 1.11 16.66
N LEU A 414 -0.84 0.34 16.13
CA LEU A 414 -1.30 0.48 14.76
C LEU A 414 -2.06 1.79 14.53
N GLN A 415 -2.88 2.23 15.48
CA GLN A 415 -3.55 3.53 15.40
C GLN A 415 -2.55 4.69 15.39
N GLN A 416 -1.54 4.64 16.24
CA GLN A 416 -0.47 5.65 16.28
C GLN A 416 0.31 5.70 14.96
N ALA A 417 0.73 4.54 14.42
CA ALA A 417 1.39 4.47 13.13
C ALA A 417 0.51 5.01 11.99
N GLY A 418 -0.80 4.76 12.06
CA GLY A 418 -1.78 5.28 11.10
C GLY A 418 -1.90 6.81 11.13
N GLU A 419 -1.88 7.43 12.29
CA GLU A 419 -1.87 8.90 12.40
C GLU A 419 -0.55 9.49 11.90
N GLN A 420 0.59 8.87 12.22
CA GLN A 420 1.92 9.29 11.78
C GLN A 420 2.14 9.19 10.28
N SER A 421 1.47 8.25 9.61
CA SER A 421 1.58 8.03 8.16
C SER A 421 0.41 8.60 7.33
N LEU A 422 -0.61 9.18 7.97
CA LEU A 422 -1.91 9.54 7.36
C LEU A 422 -2.64 8.35 6.69
N ASP A 423 -2.28 7.14 7.06
CA ASP A 423 -2.91 5.90 6.61
C ASP A 423 -3.70 5.26 7.75
N ARG A 424 -4.77 5.95 8.15
CA ARG A 424 -5.50 5.76 9.40
C ARG A 424 -6.30 4.47 9.41
N VAL A 425 -6.42 3.92 10.63
CA VAL A 425 -7.28 2.78 10.95
C VAL A 425 -8.30 3.16 12.03
N TRP A 426 -9.39 2.40 12.09
CA TRP A 426 -10.39 2.53 13.14
C TRP A 426 -10.67 1.16 13.75
N ARG A 427 -10.50 1.06 15.09
CA ARG A 427 -10.70 -0.22 15.78
C ARG A 427 -12.17 -0.59 15.85
N MET A 428 -12.47 -1.81 15.43
CA MET A 428 -13.77 -2.48 15.49
C MET A 428 -13.72 -3.62 16.52
N PRO A 429 -14.87 -4.03 17.09
CA PRO A 429 -14.89 -5.05 18.14
C PRO A 429 -14.52 -6.44 17.61
N VAL A 430 -13.85 -7.23 18.48
CA VAL A 430 -13.69 -8.69 18.39
C VAL A 430 -14.06 -9.22 19.77
N MET A 431 -15.29 -9.77 19.88
CA MET A 431 -15.87 -10.20 21.17
C MET A 431 -16.42 -11.60 21.06
N GLU A 432 -16.46 -12.34 22.17
CA GLU A 432 -16.91 -13.74 22.22
C GLU A 432 -18.38 -13.88 21.77
N GLU A 433 -19.23 -12.89 22.07
CA GLU A 433 -20.65 -12.92 21.68
C GLU A 433 -20.86 -12.95 20.16
N TYR A 434 -19.91 -12.47 19.37
CA TYR A 434 -19.96 -12.60 17.92
C TYR A 434 -19.47 -13.95 17.41
N GLN A 435 -18.74 -14.71 18.22
CA GLN A 435 -18.26 -16.05 17.84
C GLN A 435 -19.41 -17.03 17.68
N GLU A 436 -20.46 -16.93 18.53
CA GLU A 436 -21.65 -17.79 18.45
C GLU A 436 -22.40 -17.65 17.11
N LEU A 437 -22.28 -16.50 16.43
CA LEU A 437 -22.88 -16.28 15.13
C LEU A 437 -22.25 -17.13 14.01
N LEU A 438 -21.09 -17.70 14.26
CA LEU A 438 -20.37 -18.58 13.34
C LEU A 438 -20.67 -20.06 13.56
N ASP A 439 -21.49 -20.43 14.54
CA ASP A 439 -21.81 -21.82 14.83
C ASP A 439 -22.52 -22.49 13.64
N SER A 440 -22.12 -23.71 13.34
CA SER A 440 -22.73 -24.54 12.30
C SER A 440 -23.33 -25.79 12.92
N PRO A 441 -24.51 -26.25 12.47
CA PRO A 441 -25.04 -27.54 12.91
C PRO A 441 -24.30 -28.74 12.27
N PHE A 442 -23.41 -28.52 11.28
CA PHE A 442 -22.79 -29.58 10.49
C PHE A 442 -21.27 -29.60 10.53
N ALA A 443 -20.66 -28.49 10.98
CA ALA A 443 -19.22 -28.34 11.09
C ALA A 443 -18.85 -27.58 12.39
N ASP A 444 -17.59 -27.44 12.69
CA ASP A 444 -17.16 -26.66 13.88
C ASP A 444 -17.56 -25.18 13.75
N ILE A 445 -17.49 -24.64 12.54
CA ILE A 445 -17.89 -23.24 12.24
C ILE A 445 -18.43 -23.11 10.81
N ALA A 446 -19.23 -22.07 10.57
CA ALA A 446 -19.60 -21.61 9.24
C ALA A 446 -18.68 -20.48 8.77
N ASN A 447 -18.52 -20.29 7.45
CA ASN A 447 -17.69 -19.20 6.92
C ASN A 447 -18.35 -17.83 6.97
N ILE A 448 -19.64 -17.72 7.31
CA ILE A 448 -20.38 -16.47 7.50
C ILE A 448 -21.26 -16.52 8.75
N GLY A 449 -21.43 -15.39 9.43
CA GLY A 449 -22.24 -15.22 10.65
C GLY A 449 -23.61 -14.55 10.41
N GLY A 450 -24.23 -14.76 9.25
CA GLY A 450 -25.53 -14.15 8.93
C GLY A 450 -25.39 -12.73 8.34
N PRO A 451 -26.52 -11.96 8.24
CA PRO A 451 -26.58 -10.70 7.50
C PRO A 451 -26.04 -9.48 8.26
N TYR A 452 -25.85 -9.56 9.57
CA TYR A 452 -25.47 -8.43 10.42
C TYR A 452 -24.03 -8.55 10.92
N GLY A 453 -23.36 -7.40 11.09
CA GLY A 453 -22.00 -7.38 11.63
C GLY A 453 -20.97 -8.10 10.77
N GLY A 454 -21.14 -8.15 9.44
CA GLY A 454 -20.36 -9.00 8.54
C GLY A 454 -18.85 -8.76 8.60
N ALA A 455 -18.39 -7.54 8.87
CA ALA A 455 -16.98 -7.26 9.08
C ALA A 455 -16.45 -7.84 10.41
N ILE A 456 -17.28 -7.77 11.45
CA ILE A 456 -16.96 -8.29 12.79
C ILE A 456 -16.91 -9.82 12.76
N THR A 457 -17.93 -10.48 12.19
CA THR A 457 -17.96 -11.94 12.09
C THR A 457 -16.84 -12.49 11.19
N ALA A 458 -16.44 -11.74 10.15
CA ALA A 458 -15.28 -12.09 9.34
C ALA A 458 -13.98 -12.08 10.17
N ALA A 459 -13.77 -11.04 10.98
CA ALA A 459 -12.63 -10.95 11.88
C ALA A 459 -12.69 -12.06 12.97
N CYS A 460 -13.87 -12.32 13.56
CA CYS A 460 -14.07 -13.42 14.51
C CYS A 460 -13.77 -14.79 13.88
N PHE A 461 -14.09 -15.00 12.61
CA PHE A 461 -13.70 -16.21 11.89
C PHE A 461 -12.16 -16.35 11.84
N LEU A 462 -11.44 -15.28 11.45
CA LEU A 462 -9.96 -15.30 11.38
C LEU A 462 -9.33 -15.50 12.77
N GLU A 463 -9.91 -14.88 13.80
CA GLU A 463 -9.44 -14.99 15.19
C GLU A 463 -9.35 -16.45 15.66
N ARG A 464 -10.29 -17.33 15.25
CA ARG A 464 -10.26 -18.77 15.56
C ARG A 464 -8.97 -19.49 15.14
N PHE A 465 -8.22 -18.93 14.18
CA PHE A 465 -6.97 -19.51 13.65
C PHE A 465 -5.71 -18.81 14.17
N THR A 466 -5.87 -17.75 15.00
CA THR A 466 -4.76 -16.86 15.42
C THR A 466 -4.52 -16.82 16.93
N ARG A 467 -5.24 -17.63 17.72
CA ARG A 467 -5.20 -17.63 19.21
C ARG A 467 -3.84 -17.95 19.83
N ASP A 468 -2.90 -18.51 19.03
CA ASP A 468 -1.57 -18.91 19.53
C ASP A 468 -0.54 -17.78 19.47
N TYR A 469 -0.89 -16.58 18.94
CA TYR A 469 0.01 -15.45 18.80
C TYR A 469 -0.73 -14.11 18.83
N ARG A 470 -0.03 -13.02 19.07
CA ARG A 470 -0.58 -11.65 18.95
C ARG A 470 -0.99 -11.38 17.51
N TRP A 471 -2.21 -10.91 17.29
CA TRP A 471 -2.78 -10.78 15.96
C TRP A 471 -3.60 -9.52 15.80
N ALA A 472 -3.53 -8.93 14.59
CA ALA A 472 -4.44 -7.89 14.11
C ALA A 472 -4.84 -8.16 12.66
N HIS A 473 -6.10 -7.88 12.33
CA HIS A 473 -6.63 -7.87 10.97
C HIS A 473 -6.89 -6.44 10.51
N LEU A 474 -6.44 -6.12 9.29
CA LEU A 474 -6.72 -4.87 8.58
C LEU A 474 -7.66 -5.14 7.41
N ASP A 475 -8.95 -4.76 7.56
CA ASP A 475 -9.89 -4.78 6.43
C ASP A 475 -9.74 -3.49 5.63
N VAL A 476 -9.11 -3.61 4.47
CA VAL A 476 -8.76 -2.50 3.57
C VAL A 476 -9.72 -2.37 2.37
N ALA A 477 -10.87 -3.06 2.37
CA ALA A 477 -11.83 -3.05 1.28
C ALA A 477 -12.30 -1.62 0.91
N GLY A 478 -12.40 -0.72 1.90
CA GLY A 478 -12.77 0.69 1.68
C GLY A 478 -11.62 1.58 1.22
N THR A 479 -10.37 1.18 1.41
CA THR A 479 -9.20 2.06 1.29
C THR A 479 -8.18 1.62 0.25
N ALA A 480 -8.20 0.35 -0.18
CA ALA A 480 -7.21 -0.21 -1.10
C ALA A 480 -7.32 0.34 -2.52
N TRP A 481 -8.49 0.83 -2.94
CA TRP A 481 -8.67 1.46 -4.25
C TRP A 481 -9.67 2.61 -4.22
N ILE A 482 -9.63 3.43 -5.27
CA ILE A 482 -10.59 4.49 -5.56
C ILE A 482 -11.47 4.01 -6.74
N SER A 483 -12.78 4.20 -6.64
CA SER A 483 -13.74 3.87 -7.70
C SER A 483 -14.07 5.11 -8.55
N GLY A 484 -14.77 4.92 -9.69
CA GLY A 484 -15.24 6.00 -10.56
C GLY A 484 -14.17 6.55 -11.51
N ALA A 485 -14.19 7.84 -11.81
CA ALA A 485 -13.32 8.46 -12.82
C ALA A 485 -11.83 8.41 -12.44
N ALA A 486 -11.51 8.37 -11.15
CA ALA A 486 -10.14 8.26 -10.63
C ALA A 486 -9.79 6.82 -10.21
N LYS A 487 -10.46 5.81 -10.81
CA LYS A 487 -10.27 4.40 -10.47
C LYS A 487 -8.80 4.00 -10.48
N GLY A 488 -8.36 3.41 -9.37
CA GLY A 488 -7.00 2.91 -9.22
C GLY A 488 -6.66 2.48 -7.79
N ALA A 489 -5.65 1.61 -7.67
CA ALA A 489 -5.11 1.20 -6.39
C ALA A 489 -4.43 2.36 -5.65
N THR A 490 -4.59 2.41 -4.32
CA THR A 490 -4.00 3.43 -3.46
C THR A 490 -2.62 3.04 -2.92
N GLY A 491 -2.30 1.74 -2.92
CA GLY A 491 -1.13 1.18 -2.25
C GLY A 491 -1.22 1.21 -0.73
N ARG A 492 -2.41 1.49 -0.17
CA ARG A 492 -2.65 1.34 1.27
C ARG A 492 -2.80 -0.15 1.62
N PRO A 493 -2.29 -0.59 2.79
CA PRO A 493 -1.72 0.22 3.88
C PRO A 493 -0.18 0.22 3.94
N VAL A 494 0.57 0.21 2.83
CA VAL A 494 2.05 0.23 2.85
C VAL A 494 2.62 1.34 3.75
N PRO A 495 2.12 2.62 3.70
CA PRO A 495 2.63 3.67 4.59
C PRO A 495 2.43 3.36 6.07
N LEU A 496 1.26 2.83 6.45
CA LEU A 496 0.97 2.40 7.82
C LEU A 496 1.93 1.30 8.28
N LEU A 497 2.07 0.24 7.46
CA LEU A 497 2.91 -0.92 7.80
C LEU A 497 4.38 -0.53 7.97
N MET A 498 4.90 0.29 7.06
CA MET A 498 6.28 0.76 7.16
C MET A 498 6.51 1.65 8.38
N GLN A 499 5.55 2.54 8.71
CA GLN A 499 5.64 3.36 9.91
C GLN A 499 5.57 2.51 11.19
N PHE A 500 4.68 1.51 11.21
CA PHE A 500 4.57 0.56 12.32
C PHE A 500 5.87 -0.23 12.54
N LEU A 501 6.51 -0.68 11.45
CA LEU A 501 7.78 -1.40 11.53
C LEU A 501 8.94 -0.49 11.92
N ALA A 502 8.97 0.74 11.41
CA ALA A 502 9.99 1.74 11.77
C ALA A 502 9.92 2.16 13.26
N ASN A 503 8.72 2.20 13.86
CA ASN A 503 8.55 2.50 15.28
C ASN A 503 9.07 1.38 16.21
N ARG A 504 9.48 0.23 15.67
CA ARG A 504 9.96 -0.97 16.42
C ARG A 504 11.47 -1.15 16.39
N VAL A 505 12.18 -0.24 15.74
CA VAL A 505 13.64 -0.29 15.54
C VAL A 505 14.38 0.70 16.44
#